data_0c9c1aaa83c1d4e840c095f15e37bc06
#
_entry.id   0c9c1aaa83c1d4e840c095f15e37bc06
#
_cell.length_a   1.000
_cell.length_b   1.000
_cell.length_c   1.000
_cell.angle_alpha   90.00
_cell.angle_beta   90.00
_cell.angle_gamma   90.00
#
_symmetry.space_group_name_H-M   'P 1'
#
loop_
_entity.id
_entity.type
_entity.pdbx_description
1 polymer ?
#
loop_
_entity_poly.entity_id
_entity_poly.type
_entity_poly.pdbx_seq_one_letter_code
_entity_poly.pdbx_strand_id
1 'polypeptide(L)'
;MKHLLASLLVPCVILALLIAACSEDDPTGPNDLGGETNLELTQVGQEFPISISVPGTQSILSELKDSIVITANDGGIVTMRGIVGFDSAWVRGLEAELGISALPIPSKRAILETYMQRFGAVIDSTDKQAMTMRVDAKLKVTSEGMQEFVSSGGDLSRPFTIVKYDMNVGDSWEFTDADGVKITRTVVSKSTTDDYEVGFWYLKVIKVEETREDPLMEKITYVTNHKFGLVGVHMLTKTGKEIKTIVFPPTL
;
A
#
# COMPACT_ATOMS: atom_id res chain seq x y z
N MET A 1 -50.34 42.32 15.76
CA MET A 1 -49.64 41.11 16.25
C MET A 1 -49.13 40.13 15.17
N LYS A 2 -49.62 40.17 13.92
CA LYS A 2 -49.16 39.24 12.84
C LYS A 2 -47.82 39.62 12.22
N HIS A 3 -47.36 40.87 12.33
CA HIS A 3 -46.08 41.30 11.73
C HIS A 3 -44.84 41.15 12.62
N LEU A 4 -45.04 40.94 13.95
CA LEU A 4 -43.92 40.75 14.87
C LEU A 4 -43.36 39.30 14.86
N LEU A 5 -44.18 38.29 14.49
CA LEU A 5 -43.76 36.89 14.39
C LEU A 5 -42.93 36.65 13.13
N ALA A 6 -43.15 37.38 12.04
CA ALA A 6 -42.40 37.22 10.79
C ALA A 6 -40.96 37.78 10.89
N SER A 7 -40.75 38.78 11.73
CA SER A 7 -39.46 39.46 11.92
C SER A 7 -38.48 38.66 12.80
N LEU A 8 -38.93 37.69 13.58
CA LEU A 8 -38.10 36.85 14.44
C LEU A 8 -37.70 35.51 13.78
N LEU A 9 -38.44 35.08 12.77
CA LEU A 9 -38.16 33.79 12.05
C LEU A 9 -37.01 33.92 11.05
N VAL A 10 -36.79 35.08 10.46
CA VAL A 10 -35.72 35.29 9.45
C VAL A 10 -34.32 35.17 10.04
N PRO A 11 -33.95 35.74 11.20
CA PRO A 11 -32.61 35.58 11.74
C PRO A 11 -32.34 34.16 12.25
N CYS A 12 -33.35 33.42 12.70
CA CYS A 12 -33.18 32.02 13.12
C CYS A 12 -32.91 31.08 11.93
N VAL A 13 -33.51 31.30 10.79
CA VAL A 13 -33.26 30.51 9.56
C VAL A 13 -31.87 30.80 8.98
N ILE A 14 -31.42 32.08 9.01
CA ILE A 14 -30.07 32.44 8.56
C ILE A 14 -29.01 31.88 9.51
N LEU A 15 -29.24 31.85 10.82
CA LEU A 15 -28.33 31.26 11.79
C LEU A 15 -28.25 29.73 11.64
N ALA A 16 -29.35 29.05 11.34
CA ALA A 16 -29.39 27.61 11.07
C ALA A 16 -28.67 27.25 9.75
N LEU A 17 -28.75 28.09 8.72
CA LEU A 17 -28.01 27.90 7.47
C LEU A 17 -26.50 28.15 7.61
N LEU A 18 -26.07 29.00 8.53
CA LEU A 18 -24.64 29.24 8.79
C LEU A 18 -24.00 28.12 9.62
N ILE A 19 -24.79 27.38 10.41
CA ILE A 19 -24.30 26.21 11.16
C ILE A 19 -24.19 24.96 10.25
N ALA A 20 -25.01 24.87 9.18
CA ALA A 20 -24.95 23.78 8.22
C ALA A 20 -23.80 23.92 7.20
N ALA A 21 -23.10 25.06 7.14
CA ALA A 21 -22.03 25.31 6.18
C ALA A 21 -20.61 25.03 6.73
N CYS A 22 -20.47 24.49 7.94
CA CYS A 22 -19.19 24.14 8.57
C CYS A 22 -19.18 22.70 9.08
N SER A 23 -19.77 21.77 8.36
CA SER A 23 -19.32 20.39 8.45
C SER A 23 -18.31 20.19 7.32
N GLU A 24 -17.07 20.60 7.52
CA GLU A 24 -16.00 19.80 6.99
C GLU A 24 -16.28 18.41 7.55
N ASP A 25 -16.64 17.46 6.69
CA ASP A 25 -16.72 16.05 7.04
C ASP A 25 -15.29 15.64 7.41
N ASP A 26 -14.95 15.80 8.69
CA ASP A 26 -13.73 15.21 9.24
C ASP A 26 -13.85 13.70 9.02
N PRO A 27 -12.95 13.10 8.21
CA PRO A 27 -13.01 11.68 7.96
C PRO A 27 -12.91 10.92 9.28
N THR A 28 -14.02 10.33 9.75
CA THR A 28 -14.10 9.70 11.08
C THR A 28 -13.95 8.19 11.03
N GLY A 29 -14.15 7.58 9.85
CA GLY A 29 -14.03 6.15 9.64
C GLY A 29 -12.59 5.68 9.43
N PRO A 30 -12.29 4.39 9.66
CA PRO A 30 -10.94 3.84 9.41
C PRO A 30 -10.52 3.90 7.94
N ASN A 31 -11.48 3.99 7.01
CA ASN A 31 -11.24 4.15 5.57
C ASN A 31 -11.43 5.57 5.05
N ASP A 32 -11.69 6.54 5.94
CA ASP A 32 -11.71 7.95 5.58
C ASP A 32 -10.33 8.54 5.83
N LEU A 33 -9.76 9.22 4.84
CA LEU A 33 -8.43 9.81 4.90
C LEU A 33 -8.48 11.23 4.38
N GLY A 34 -8.22 12.18 5.28
CA GLY A 34 -8.04 13.59 5.00
C GLY A 34 -6.58 13.96 4.75
N GLY A 35 -6.24 15.20 5.03
CA GLY A 35 -4.88 15.72 5.01
C GLY A 35 -4.44 16.30 3.67
N GLU A 36 -3.24 16.91 3.67
CA GLU A 36 -2.64 17.51 2.49
C GLU A 36 -2.18 16.43 1.51
N THR A 37 -2.39 16.68 0.21
CA THR A 37 -2.06 15.77 -0.89
C THR A 37 -0.85 16.21 -1.71
N ASN A 38 -0.41 17.49 -1.56
CA ASN A 38 0.75 18.01 -2.26
C ASN A 38 2.03 17.76 -1.45
N LEU A 39 2.49 16.52 -1.45
CA LEU A 39 3.66 16.08 -0.72
C LEU A 39 4.86 15.92 -1.66
N GLU A 40 6.08 16.17 -1.16
CA GLU A 40 7.31 15.98 -1.92
C GLU A 40 7.43 14.53 -2.47
N LEU A 41 7.09 13.55 -1.64
CA LEU A 41 7.15 12.12 -2.01
C LEU A 41 6.11 11.72 -3.09
N THR A 42 5.12 12.56 -3.40
CA THR A 42 4.08 12.27 -4.39
C THR A 42 4.29 12.98 -5.74
N GLN A 43 5.41 13.66 -5.92
CA GLN A 43 5.71 14.38 -7.15
C GLN A 43 5.94 13.40 -8.32
N VAL A 44 5.38 13.72 -9.48
CA VAL A 44 5.59 12.93 -10.71
C VAL A 44 7.07 12.92 -11.07
N GLY A 45 7.59 11.73 -11.38
CA GLY A 45 9.00 11.50 -11.65
C GLY A 45 9.82 11.16 -10.41
N GLN A 46 9.24 11.22 -9.20
CA GLN A 46 9.92 10.77 -7.99
C GLN A 46 10.20 9.27 -8.09
N GLU A 47 11.44 8.88 -7.85
CA GLU A 47 11.92 7.49 -7.93
C GLU A 47 12.35 7.00 -6.54
N PHE A 48 11.92 5.79 -6.21
CA PHE A 48 12.23 5.08 -4.97
C PHE A 48 12.96 3.79 -5.31
N PRO A 49 14.28 3.71 -5.10
CA PRO A 49 14.98 2.44 -5.22
C PRO A 49 14.37 1.39 -4.29
N ILE A 50 14.29 0.15 -4.73
CA ILE A 50 13.82 -0.96 -3.90
C ILE A 50 14.86 -2.07 -3.82
N SER A 51 14.83 -2.82 -2.73
CA SER A 51 15.59 -4.05 -2.56
C SER A 51 14.65 -5.15 -2.11
N ILE A 52 14.64 -6.27 -2.83
CA ILE A 52 13.85 -7.45 -2.50
C ILE A 52 14.79 -8.54 -1.99
N SER A 53 14.60 -8.96 -0.75
CA SER A 53 15.34 -10.07 -0.13
C SER A 53 14.45 -11.29 0.01
N VAL A 54 14.85 -12.38 -0.65
CA VAL A 54 14.23 -13.70 -0.54
C VAL A 54 15.23 -14.61 0.16
N PRO A 55 14.93 -15.18 1.35
CA PRO A 55 15.84 -16.07 2.06
C PRO A 55 16.27 -17.24 1.18
N GLY A 56 17.54 -17.65 1.27
CA GLY A 56 18.08 -18.78 0.51
C GLY A 56 18.39 -18.48 -0.96
N THR A 57 18.05 -17.31 -1.47
CA THR A 57 18.53 -16.82 -2.76
C THR A 57 19.69 -15.86 -2.55
N GLN A 58 20.80 -16.06 -3.28
CA GLN A 58 21.74 -14.94 -3.44
C GLN A 58 20.98 -13.87 -4.23
N SER A 59 20.95 -12.65 -3.70
CA SER A 59 20.33 -11.52 -4.38
C SER A 59 21.00 -11.29 -5.73
N ILE A 60 20.47 -11.92 -6.77
CA ILE A 60 20.84 -11.62 -8.16
C ILE A 60 20.35 -10.20 -8.53
N LEU A 61 19.43 -9.68 -7.72
CA LEU A 61 18.80 -8.37 -7.88
C LEU A 61 19.74 -7.18 -7.63
N SER A 62 20.97 -7.41 -7.15
CA SER A 62 21.96 -6.33 -6.97
C SER A 62 22.40 -5.65 -8.28
N GLU A 63 22.15 -6.27 -9.43
CA GLU A 63 22.48 -5.72 -10.75
C GLU A 63 21.26 -5.13 -11.49
N LEU A 64 20.04 -5.44 -11.02
CA LEU A 64 18.81 -4.95 -11.61
C LEU A 64 18.41 -3.66 -10.87
N LYS A 65 18.20 -2.59 -11.60
CA LYS A 65 17.70 -1.31 -11.07
C LYS A 65 16.21 -1.44 -10.78
N ASP A 66 15.90 -2.13 -9.71
CA ASP A 66 14.52 -2.24 -9.24
C ASP A 66 14.12 -0.91 -8.61
N SER A 67 13.07 -0.32 -9.10
CA SER A 67 12.57 0.95 -8.59
C SER A 67 11.06 1.06 -8.67
N ILE A 68 10.53 1.96 -7.87
CA ILE A 68 9.15 2.45 -7.97
C ILE A 68 9.23 3.90 -8.41
N VAL A 69 8.47 4.27 -9.46
CA VAL A 69 8.39 5.64 -9.97
C VAL A 69 6.98 6.15 -9.88
N ILE A 70 6.80 7.39 -9.40
CA ILE A 70 5.50 8.09 -9.48
C ILE A 70 5.30 8.53 -10.93
N THR A 71 4.30 7.97 -11.60
CA THR A 71 3.99 8.27 -13.01
C THR A 71 2.82 9.22 -13.19
N ALA A 72 1.97 9.35 -12.19
CA ALA A 72 0.87 10.32 -12.16
C ALA A 72 0.51 10.69 -10.72
N ASN A 73 -0.05 11.90 -10.53
CA ASN A 73 -0.66 12.34 -9.28
C ASN A 73 -1.90 13.17 -9.62
N ASP A 74 -3.06 12.70 -9.19
CA ASP A 74 -4.35 13.35 -9.36
C ASP A 74 -4.97 13.57 -7.97
N GLY A 75 -4.76 14.77 -7.42
CA GLY A 75 -5.31 15.16 -6.12
C GLY A 75 -4.92 14.25 -4.95
N GLY A 76 -3.69 13.70 -4.96
CA GLY A 76 -3.19 12.76 -3.95
C GLY A 76 -3.41 11.29 -4.28
N ILE A 77 -4.13 10.98 -5.36
CA ILE A 77 -4.16 9.63 -5.93
C ILE A 77 -2.96 9.49 -6.86
N VAL A 78 -1.92 8.83 -6.38
CA VAL A 78 -0.68 8.60 -7.13
C VAL A 78 -0.71 7.27 -7.85
N THR A 79 -0.17 7.21 -9.07
CA THR A 79 0.14 5.96 -9.76
C THR A 79 1.61 5.66 -9.56
N MET A 80 1.89 4.59 -8.84
CA MET A 80 3.24 4.06 -8.61
C MET A 80 3.50 2.95 -9.61
N ARG A 81 4.52 3.11 -10.43
CA ARG A 81 5.01 2.07 -11.35
C ARG A 81 6.21 1.38 -10.75
N GLY A 82 6.04 0.12 -10.36
CA GLY A 82 7.13 -0.77 -10.01
C GLY A 82 7.61 -1.55 -11.22
N ILE A 83 8.92 -1.66 -11.39
CA ILE A 83 9.57 -2.53 -12.37
C ILE A 83 10.56 -3.39 -11.62
N VAL A 84 10.44 -4.71 -11.79
CA VAL A 84 11.32 -5.72 -11.19
C VAL A 84 11.86 -6.61 -12.30
N GLY A 85 13.18 -6.70 -12.39
CA GLY A 85 13.83 -7.66 -13.27
C GLY A 85 13.97 -9.01 -12.59
N PHE A 86 13.89 -10.10 -13.35
CA PHE A 86 14.09 -11.45 -12.83
C PHE A 86 14.54 -12.43 -13.91
N ASP A 87 15.19 -13.50 -13.49
CA ASP A 87 15.58 -14.60 -14.35
C ASP A 87 14.96 -15.93 -13.89
N SER A 88 15.25 -17.00 -14.62
CA SER A 88 14.75 -18.33 -14.30
C SER A 88 15.30 -18.90 -12.97
N ALA A 89 16.45 -18.43 -12.49
CA ALA A 89 17.01 -18.87 -11.21
C ALA A 89 16.26 -18.21 -10.06
N TRP A 90 15.95 -16.92 -10.18
CA TRP A 90 15.12 -16.19 -9.24
C TRP A 90 13.72 -16.81 -9.11
N VAL A 91 13.08 -17.14 -10.24
CA VAL A 91 11.76 -17.79 -10.24
C VAL A 91 11.80 -19.13 -9.48
N ARG A 92 12.81 -19.97 -9.73
CA ARG A 92 12.97 -21.24 -8.99
C ARG A 92 13.20 -21.04 -7.50
N GLY A 93 13.99 -20.02 -7.12
CA GLY A 93 14.19 -19.64 -5.72
C GLY A 93 12.88 -19.23 -5.06
N LEU A 94 12.13 -18.36 -5.71
CA LEU A 94 10.82 -17.91 -5.21
C LEU A 94 9.83 -19.08 -5.08
N GLU A 95 9.74 -19.98 -6.08
CA GLU A 95 8.91 -21.17 -6.01
C GLU A 95 9.26 -22.07 -4.80
N ALA A 96 10.56 -22.18 -4.48
CA ALA A 96 11.02 -22.95 -3.32
C ALA A 96 10.58 -22.32 -2.00
N GLU A 97 10.75 -21.00 -1.87
CA GLU A 97 10.35 -20.26 -0.66
C GLU A 97 8.83 -20.23 -0.46
N LEU A 98 8.07 -20.20 -1.56
CA LEU A 98 6.60 -20.29 -1.52
C LEU A 98 6.09 -21.72 -1.28
N GLY A 99 6.96 -22.74 -1.31
CA GLY A 99 6.58 -24.15 -1.16
C GLY A 99 5.84 -24.76 -2.34
N ILE A 100 5.88 -24.11 -3.51
CA ILE A 100 5.16 -24.56 -4.72
C ILE A 100 6.02 -25.31 -5.73
N SER A 101 7.31 -25.52 -5.45
CA SER A 101 8.25 -26.17 -6.37
C SER A 101 7.77 -27.55 -6.86
N ALA A 102 7.12 -28.31 -5.99
CA ALA A 102 6.62 -29.66 -6.31
C ALA A 102 5.28 -29.66 -7.07
N LEU A 103 4.61 -28.52 -7.22
CA LEU A 103 3.34 -28.45 -7.93
C LEU A 103 3.53 -28.65 -9.43
N PRO A 104 2.53 -29.25 -10.12
CA PRO A 104 2.51 -29.31 -11.58
C PRO A 104 2.54 -27.91 -12.20
N ILE A 105 3.17 -27.75 -13.37
CA ILE A 105 3.27 -26.48 -14.09
C ILE A 105 1.92 -25.77 -14.28
N PRO A 106 0.82 -26.46 -14.66
CA PRO A 106 -0.49 -25.79 -14.77
C PRO A 106 -0.97 -25.15 -13.47
N SER A 107 -0.74 -25.80 -12.31
CA SER A 107 -1.12 -25.28 -11.00
C SER A 107 -0.29 -24.04 -10.62
N LYS A 108 1.02 -24.09 -10.85
CA LYS A 108 1.91 -22.93 -10.64
C LYS A 108 1.49 -21.74 -11.47
N ARG A 109 1.16 -21.99 -12.76
CA ARG A 109 0.69 -20.96 -13.68
C ARG A 109 -0.62 -20.33 -13.19
N ALA A 110 -1.60 -21.14 -12.78
CA ALA A 110 -2.88 -20.64 -12.26
C ALA A 110 -2.69 -19.75 -11.04
N ILE A 111 -1.81 -20.15 -10.10
CA ILE A 111 -1.46 -19.34 -8.94
C ILE A 111 -0.85 -17.99 -9.38
N LEU A 112 0.16 -18.02 -10.24
CA LEU A 112 0.83 -16.83 -10.74
C LEU A 112 -0.16 -15.89 -11.44
N GLU A 113 -1.00 -16.40 -12.33
CA GLU A 113 -2.02 -15.64 -13.05
C GLU A 113 -3.00 -14.95 -12.08
N THR A 114 -3.42 -15.61 -11.00
CA THR A 114 -4.26 -15.01 -9.96
C THR A 114 -3.59 -13.81 -9.30
N TYR A 115 -2.31 -13.95 -8.91
CA TYR A 115 -1.56 -12.83 -8.32
C TYR A 115 -1.30 -11.71 -9.32
N MET A 116 -0.94 -12.05 -10.56
CA MET A 116 -0.75 -11.05 -11.62
C MET A 116 -2.01 -10.25 -11.88
N GLN A 117 -3.17 -10.90 -11.97
CA GLN A 117 -4.46 -10.23 -12.16
C GLN A 117 -4.79 -9.30 -10.98
N ARG A 118 -4.61 -9.80 -9.75
CA ARG A 118 -4.87 -9.03 -8.53
C ARG A 118 -4.05 -7.74 -8.48
N PHE A 119 -2.78 -7.79 -8.83
CA PHE A 119 -1.87 -6.64 -8.76
C PHE A 119 -1.78 -5.87 -10.08
N GLY A 120 -2.49 -6.26 -11.11
CA GLY A 120 -2.37 -5.65 -12.44
C GLY A 120 -0.95 -5.80 -13.03
N ALA A 121 -0.27 -6.90 -12.67
CA ALA A 121 1.10 -7.14 -13.09
C ALA A 121 1.17 -7.58 -14.56
N VAL A 122 2.16 -7.07 -15.29
CA VAL A 122 2.45 -7.44 -16.67
C VAL A 122 3.89 -7.93 -16.75
N ILE A 123 4.08 -9.14 -17.31
CA ILE A 123 5.42 -9.70 -17.55
C ILE A 123 5.82 -9.46 -18.99
N ASP A 124 7.00 -8.85 -19.18
CA ASP A 124 7.72 -8.87 -20.45
C ASP A 124 8.74 -10.01 -20.42
N SER A 125 8.51 -11.01 -21.27
CA SER A 125 9.36 -12.19 -21.43
C SER A 125 10.00 -12.26 -22.81
N THR A 126 10.12 -11.14 -23.51
CA THR A 126 10.74 -11.05 -24.84
C THR A 126 12.19 -11.52 -24.78
N ASP A 127 12.90 -11.14 -23.72
CA ASP A 127 14.20 -11.70 -23.36
C ASP A 127 14.04 -12.71 -22.21
N LYS A 128 14.25 -13.99 -22.50
CA LYS A 128 14.15 -15.06 -21.48
C LYS A 128 15.27 -15.03 -20.43
N GLN A 129 16.36 -14.31 -20.68
CA GLN A 129 17.49 -14.17 -19.75
C GLN A 129 17.32 -12.95 -18.83
N ALA A 130 16.49 -11.99 -19.25
CA ALA A 130 16.25 -10.74 -18.51
C ALA A 130 14.76 -10.36 -18.59
N MET A 131 13.92 -11.17 -17.97
CA MET A 131 12.49 -10.89 -17.88
C MET A 131 12.22 -9.73 -16.93
N THR A 132 11.19 -8.95 -17.23
CA THR A 132 10.74 -7.86 -16.33
C THR A 132 9.27 -8.02 -15.98
N MET A 133 8.92 -7.67 -14.75
CA MET A 133 7.55 -7.52 -14.29
C MET A 133 7.30 -6.05 -13.99
N ARG A 134 6.21 -5.54 -14.53
CA ARG A 134 5.72 -4.19 -14.26
C ARG A 134 4.39 -4.26 -13.52
N VAL A 135 4.26 -3.43 -12.50
CA VAL A 135 3.03 -3.23 -11.75
C VAL A 135 2.73 -1.74 -11.69
N ASP A 136 1.52 -1.34 -12.08
CA ASP A 136 1.02 0.02 -11.91
C ASP A 136 -0.03 0.00 -10.78
N ALA A 137 0.36 0.43 -9.59
CA ALA A 137 -0.53 0.49 -8.42
C ALA A 137 -0.98 1.93 -8.14
N LYS A 138 -2.27 2.10 -7.83
CA LYS A 138 -2.80 3.38 -7.37
C LYS A 138 -2.89 3.40 -5.85
N LEU A 139 -2.42 4.50 -5.25
CA LEU A 139 -2.52 4.77 -3.83
C LEU A 139 -3.03 6.19 -3.60
N LYS A 140 -3.84 6.40 -2.57
CA LYS A 140 -4.07 7.74 -2.03
C LYS A 140 -3.03 7.97 -0.94
N VAL A 141 -2.25 9.05 -1.09
CA VAL A 141 -1.18 9.41 -0.16
C VAL A 141 -1.41 10.83 0.31
N THR A 142 -1.51 11.01 1.61
CA THR A 142 -1.75 12.31 2.24
C THR A 142 -0.83 12.50 3.45
N SER A 143 -0.82 13.70 4.02
CA SER A 143 -0.10 13.98 5.28
C SER A 143 -0.63 13.17 6.48
N GLU A 144 -1.83 12.60 6.39
CA GLU A 144 -2.46 11.83 7.47
C GLU A 144 -2.32 10.31 7.32
N GLY A 145 -1.94 9.82 6.12
CA GLY A 145 -1.80 8.38 5.92
C GLY A 145 -1.77 7.93 4.47
N MET A 146 -2.03 6.65 4.28
CA MET A 146 -2.00 5.99 2.97
C MET A 146 -3.17 5.01 2.81
N GLN A 147 -3.73 4.97 1.60
CA GLN A 147 -4.75 4.00 1.19
C GLN A 147 -4.36 3.37 -0.15
N GLU A 148 -4.81 2.17 -0.40
CA GLU A 148 -4.63 1.47 -1.67
C GLU A 148 -5.97 1.13 -2.31
N PHE A 149 -5.94 0.81 -3.61
CA PHE A 149 -7.11 0.44 -4.40
C PHE A 149 -6.99 -0.96 -5.02
N VAL A 150 -5.90 -1.67 -4.72
CA VAL A 150 -5.66 -3.03 -5.24
C VAL A 150 -6.71 -4.00 -4.70
N SER A 151 -7.00 -3.93 -3.40
CA SER A 151 -8.00 -4.79 -2.75
C SER A 151 -9.42 -4.56 -3.26
N SER A 152 -9.72 -3.36 -3.78
CA SER A 152 -11.03 -3.08 -4.42
C SER A 152 -11.06 -3.39 -5.92
N GLY A 153 -10.01 -4.02 -6.48
CA GLY A 153 -9.90 -4.25 -7.92
C GLY A 153 -9.68 -2.98 -8.73
N GLY A 154 -9.14 -1.92 -8.12
CA GLY A 154 -8.87 -0.62 -8.74
C GLY A 154 -10.03 0.37 -8.65
N ASP A 155 -11.10 0.07 -7.93
CA ASP A 155 -12.23 0.97 -7.70
C ASP A 155 -11.83 2.13 -6.78
N LEU A 156 -11.70 3.33 -7.35
CA LEU A 156 -11.30 4.53 -6.63
C LEU A 156 -12.34 5.04 -5.62
N SER A 157 -13.58 4.58 -5.69
CA SER A 157 -14.62 4.88 -4.70
C SER A 157 -14.53 4.01 -3.45
N ARG A 158 -13.69 2.98 -3.45
CA ARG A 158 -13.53 2.01 -2.37
C ARG A 158 -12.07 1.88 -1.92
N PRO A 159 -11.47 2.96 -1.39
CA PRO A 159 -10.11 2.91 -0.86
C PRO A 159 -10.05 1.97 0.35
N PHE A 160 -8.91 1.31 0.54
CA PHE A 160 -8.62 0.54 1.74
C PHE A 160 -7.38 1.10 2.45
N THR A 161 -7.56 1.55 3.68
CA THR A 161 -6.49 2.19 4.46
C THR A 161 -5.35 1.22 4.75
N ILE A 162 -4.13 1.60 4.35
CA ILE A 162 -2.89 0.94 4.77
C ILE A 162 -2.53 1.42 6.17
N VAL A 163 -2.52 2.73 6.39
CA VAL A 163 -2.16 3.36 7.67
C VAL A 163 -2.80 4.73 7.81
N LYS A 164 -3.21 5.11 9.01
CA LYS A 164 -3.33 6.49 9.45
C LYS A 164 -2.24 6.75 10.49
N TYR A 165 -1.53 7.88 10.37
CA TYR A 165 -0.36 8.14 11.21
C TYR A 165 -0.70 8.46 12.66
N ASP A 166 -1.96 8.78 12.97
CA ASP A 166 -2.49 9.01 14.32
C ASP A 166 -2.94 7.73 15.04
N MET A 167 -3.11 6.60 14.33
CA MET A 167 -3.53 5.32 14.92
C MET A 167 -2.58 4.82 16.00
N ASN A 168 -3.16 4.04 16.92
CA ASN A 168 -2.44 3.43 18.04
C ASN A 168 -2.22 1.93 17.80
N VAL A 169 -1.26 1.36 18.52
CA VAL A 169 -1.03 -0.08 18.52
C VAL A 169 -2.28 -0.78 19.05
N GLY A 170 -2.77 -1.77 18.29
CA GLY A 170 -4.00 -2.51 18.56
C GLY A 170 -5.20 -2.03 17.77
N ASP A 171 -5.17 -0.84 17.18
CA ASP A 171 -6.24 -0.39 16.27
C ASP A 171 -6.32 -1.34 15.07
N SER A 172 -7.54 -1.72 14.71
CA SER A 172 -7.80 -2.73 13.66
C SER A 172 -9.01 -2.34 12.83
N TRP A 173 -8.97 -2.66 11.55
CA TRP A 173 -10.07 -2.42 10.61
C TRP A 173 -10.15 -3.51 9.55
N GLU A 174 -11.31 -3.62 8.93
CA GLU A 174 -11.65 -4.69 8.02
C GLU A 174 -12.11 -4.16 6.67
N PHE A 175 -11.90 -4.96 5.65
CA PHE A 175 -12.35 -4.70 4.29
C PHE A 175 -12.73 -6.03 3.62
N THR A 176 -13.72 -6.00 2.72
CA THR A 176 -14.00 -7.14 1.83
C THR A 176 -13.50 -6.79 0.45
N ASP A 177 -12.54 -7.55 -0.06
CA ASP A 177 -11.93 -7.28 -1.36
C ASP A 177 -12.88 -7.54 -2.55
N ALA A 178 -12.39 -7.32 -3.76
CA ALA A 178 -13.17 -7.53 -4.98
C ALA A 178 -13.57 -8.99 -5.19
N ASP A 179 -12.81 -9.93 -4.63
CA ASP A 179 -13.06 -11.37 -4.71
C ASP A 179 -13.97 -11.88 -3.56
N GLY A 180 -14.43 -10.98 -2.66
CA GLY A 180 -15.25 -11.32 -1.51
C GLY A 180 -14.46 -11.85 -0.31
N VAL A 181 -13.13 -11.78 -0.33
CA VAL A 181 -12.27 -12.22 0.77
C VAL A 181 -12.19 -11.12 1.82
N LYS A 182 -12.40 -11.49 3.08
CA LYS A 182 -12.25 -10.59 4.21
C LYS A 182 -10.77 -10.36 4.50
N ILE A 183 -10.38 -9.09 4.60
CA ILE A 183 -9.04 -8.63 4.94
C ILE A 183 -9.13 -7.89 6.27
N THR A 184 -8.22 -8.18 7.19
CA THR A 184 -8.07 -7.45 8.45
C THR A 184 -6.70 -6.83 8.50
N ARG A 185 -6.63 -5.53 8.84
CA ARG A 185 -5.37 -4.82 9.12
C ARG A 185 -5.35 -4.38 10.57
N THR A 186 -4.18 -4.52 11.22
CA THR A 186 -3.98 -4.17 12.63
C THR A 186 -2.66 -3.44 12.79
N VAL A 187 -2.63 -2.33 13.51
CA VAL A 187 -1.40 -1.66 13.91
C VAL A 187 -0.71 -2.52 14.97
N VAL A 188 0.42 -3.13 14.63
CA VAL A 188 1.15 -4.03 15.54
C VAL A 188 2.34 -3.37 16.21
N SER A 189 2.84 -2.25 15.67
CA SER A 189 3.96 -1.52 16.24
C SER A 189 3.95 -0.06 15.79
N LYS A 190 4.37 0.83 16.69
CA LYS A 190 4.61 2.25 16.42
C LYS A 190 5.87 2.68 17.16
N SER A 191 6.93 2.97 16.40
CA SER A 191 8.23 3.34 16.98
C SER A 191 8.17 4.69 17.69
N THR A 192 8.82 4.78 18.83
CA THR A 192 9.05 6.04 19.54
C THR A 192 10.43 6.62 19.24
N THR A 193 11.35 5.79 18.73
CA THR A 193 12.72 6.14 18.36
C THR A 193 12.99 5.71 16.92
N ASP A 194 14.05 6.22 16.31
CA ASP A 194 14.51 5.79 14.99
C ASP A 194 15.19 4.41 15.14
N ASP A 195 14.43 3.32 14.95
CA ASP A 195 14.82 1.94 15.21
C ASP A 195 14.65 0.98 14.02
N TYR A 196 14.05 1.43 12.93
CA TYR A 196 13.90 0.64 11.72
C TYR A 196 14.97 1.00 10.69
N GLU A 197 15.81 0.02 10.35
CA GLU A 197 16.93 0.19 9.41
C GLU A 197 16.44 0.20 7.96
N VAL A 198 16.84 1.26 7.23
CA VAL A 198 16.64 1.41 5.79
C VAL A 198 17.99 1.79 5.17
N GLY A 199 18.78 0.80 4.78
CA GLY A 199 20.15 1.01 4.31
C GLY A 199 21.04 1.58 5.41
N PHE A 200 21.47 2.84 5.25
CA PHE A 200 22.33 3.52 6.23
C PHE A 200 21.55 4.38 7.24
N TRP A 201 20.24 4.45 7.13
CA TRP A 201 19.39 5.28 7.98
C TRP A 201 18.55 4.44 8.93
N TYR A 202 18.19 5.04 10.05
CA TYR A 202 17.19 4.51 10.97
C TYR A 202 15.98 5.44 10.98
N LEU A 203 14.78 4.87 10.95
CA LEU A 203 13.52 5.62 10.85
C LEU A 203 12.55 5.18 11.96
N LYS A 204 11.74 6.13 12.44
CA LYS A 204 10.52 5.80 13.17
C LYS A 204 9.49 5.26 12.22
N VAL A 205 8.88 4.14 12.54
CA VAL A 205 7.90 3.50 11.66
C VAL A 205 6.63 3.10 12.40
N ILE A 206 5.57 2.98 11.63
CA ILE A 206 4.34 2.30 12.02
C ILE A 206 4.28 1.02 11.21
N LYS A 207 4.07 -0.12 11.89
CA LYS A 207 3.88 -1.42 11.25
C LYS A 207 2.42 -1.82 11.33
N VAL A 208 1.84 -2.08 10.16
CA VAL A 208 0.48 -2.57 10.01
C VAL A 208 0.52 -3.97 9.44
N GLU A 209 -0.02 -4.92 10.16
CA GLU A 209 -0.11 -6.31 9.75
C GLU A 209 -1.46 -6.56 9.07
N GLU A 210 -1.41 -7.14 7.87
CA GLU A 210 -2.57 -7.59 7.11
C GLU A 210 -2.67 -9.10 7.19
N THR A 211 -3.85 -9.59 7.52
CA THR A 211 -4.21 -11.01 7.48
C THR A 211 -5.44 -11.20 6.58
N ARG A 212 -5.41 -12.28 5.79
CA ARG A 212 -6.48 -12.71 4.89
C ARG A 212 -6.38 -14.18 4.59
N GLU A 213 -7.44 -14.78 4.08
CA GLU A 213 -7.33 -16.09 3.48
C GLU A 213 -6.54 -15.99 2.18
N ASP A 214 -5.36 -16.61 2.13
CA ASP A 214 -4.46 -16.59 0.99
C ASP A 214 -3.74 -17.93 0.88
N PRO A 215 -3.58 -18.51 -0.33
CA PRO A 215 -2.98 -19.84 -0.49
C PRO A 215 -1.48 -19.87 -0.19
N LEU A 216 -0.75 -18.75 -0.34
CA LEU A 216 0.70 -18.70 -0.21
C LEU A 216 1.17 -17.88 0.98
N MET A 217 0.44 -16.82 1.33
CA MET A 217 0.85 -15.88 2.37
C MET A 217 0.11 -16.14 3.68
N GLU A 218 0.86 -16.11 4.77
CA GLU A 218 0.33 -16.12 6.13
C GLU A 218 -0.13 -14.72 6.51
N LYS A 219 0.75 -13.72 6.25
CA LYS A 219 0.48 -12.31 6.52
C LYS A 219 1.40 -11.40 5.71
N ILE A 220 0.98 -10.14 5.59
CA ILE A 220 1.77 -9.05 5.02
C ILE A 220 1.93 -7.97 6.10
N THR A 221 3.14 -7.43 6.26
CA THR A 221 3.39 -6.30 7.15
C THR A 221 3.83 -5.10 6.33
N TYR A 222 3.03 -4.06 6.33
CA TYR A 222 3.39 -2.76 5.78
C TYR A 222 4.20 -1.97 6.81
N VAL A 223 5.34 -1.45 6.40
CA VAL A 223 6.19 -0.60 7.23
C VAL A 223 6.15 0.80 6.65
N THR A 224 5.65 1.74 7.41
CA THR A 224 5.38 3.10 6.94
C THR A 224 6.04 4.14 7.83
N ASN A 225 6.40 5.28 7.23
CA ASN A 225 6.92 6.45 7.90
C ASN A 225 6.13 7.69 7.43
N HIS A 226 5.78 8.60 8.34
CA HIS A 226 4.95 9.76 8.01
C HIS A 226 5.60 10.73 6.99
N LYS A 227 6.93 10.76 6.89
CA LYS A 227 7.65 11.62 5.95
C LYS A 227 7.91 10.94 4.61
N PHE A 228 8.17 9.62 4.62
CA PHE A 228 8.63 8.88 3.45
C PHE A 228 7.58 7.90 2.89
N GLY A 229 6.42 7.81 3.52
CA GLY A 229 5.35 6.90 3.10
C GLY A 229 5.70 5.44 3.38
N LEU A 230 5.57 4.57 2.38
CA LEU A 230 5.89 3.15 2.47
C LEU A 230 7.40 2.95 2.39
N VAL A 231 8.01 2.43 3.45
CA VAL A 231 9.46 2.16 3.54
C VAL A 231 9.78 0.67 3.57
N GLY A 232 8.77 -0.19 3.64
CA GLY A 232 8.97 -1.63 3.53
C GLY A 232 7.67 -2.42 3.44
N VAL A 233 7.78 -3.61 2.86
CA VAL A 233 6.72 -4.64 2.85
C VAL A 233 7.36 -5.98 3.18
N HIS A 234 6.91 -6.61 4.25
CA HIS A 234 7.37 -7.93 4.67
C HIS A 234 6.25 -8.93 4.47
N MET A 235 6.50 -10.00 3.74
CA MET A 235 5.53 -11.05 3.47
C MET A 235 5.99 -12.33 4.16
N LEU A 236 5.21 -12.83 5.12
CA LEU A 236 5.42 -14.14 5.71
C LEU A 236 4.64 -15.16 4.89
N THR A 237 5.35 -16.17 4.37
CA THR A 237 4.73 -17.24 3.59
C THR A 237 4.15 -18.34 4.48
N LYS A 238 3.26 -19.16 3.96
CA LYS A 238 2.73 -20.37 4.63
C LYS A 238 3.82 -21.39 4.98
N THR A 239 4.99 -21.29 4.36
CA THR A 239 6.16 -22.12 4.68
C THR A 239 6.99 -21.55 5.84
N GLY A 240 6.58 -20.42 6.43
CA GLY A 240 7.29 -19.75 7.52
C GLY A 240 8.51 -18.95 7.04
N LYS A 241 8.63 -18.65 5.75
CA LYS A 241 9.70 -17.83 5.18
C LYS A 241 9.26 -16.37 5.06
N GLU A 242 10.18 -15.45 5.26
CA GLU A 242 9.90 -14.02 5.16
C GLU A 242 10.57 -13.42 3.91
N ILE A 243 9.78 -12.85 3.02
CA ILE A 243 10.23 -12.07 1.88
C ILE A 243 10.14 -10.59 2.26
N LYS A 244 11.25 -9.87 2.18
CA LYS A 244 11.33 -8.45 2.54
C LYS A 244 11.57 -7.60 1.31
N THR A 245 10.72 -6.60 1.14
CA THR A 245 10.97 -5.49 0.24
C THR A 245 11.27 -4.25 1.08
N ILE A 246 12.42 -3.64 0.85
CA ILE A 246 12.78 -2.33 1.40
C ILE A 246 12.59 -1.30 0.30
N VAL A 247 11.90 -0.22 0.62
CA VAL A 247 11.70 0.94 -0.24
C VAL A 247 12.57 2.07 0.32
N PHE A 248 13.60 2.44 -0.42
CA PHE A 248 14.49 3.51 0.01
C PHE A 248 13.84 4.87 -0.26
N PRO A 249 13.89 5.79 0.71
CA PRO A 249 13.46 7.15 0.46
C PRO A 249 14.20 7.75 -0.73
N PRO A 250 13.55 8.58 -1.54
CA PRO A 250 14.26 9.33 -2.57
C PRO A 250 15.25 10.24 -1.87
N THR A 251 16.49 10.23 -2.32
CA THR A 251 17.65 10.98 -1.81
C THR A 251 17.35 11.97 -0.67
N LEU A 252 17.77 11.58 0.52
CA LEU A 252 17.84 12.50 1.67
C LEU A 252 18.96 13.52 1.45
#